data_d628658e1560848cdea4e2e20bbb9f58
#
_entry.id   d628658e1560848cdea4e2e20bbb9f58
#
_cell.length_a   1.000
_cell.length_b   1.000
_cell.length_c   1.000
_cell.angle_alpha   90.00
_cell.angle_beta   90.00
_cell.angle_gamma   90.00
#
_symmetry.space_group_name_H-M   'P 1'
#
loop_
_entity.id
_entity.type
_entity.pdbx_description
1 polymer ?
#
loop_
_entity_poly.entity_id
_entity_poly.type
_entity_poly.pdbx_seq_one_letter_code
_entity_poly.pdbx_strand_id
1 'polypeptide(L)'
;MNIKEVEKITGISSQNIRFYEKEGLIKPNRDDSNGYRVYSEDDIKLLKMVKMLRMLDMPVGDIKELLSGGNLSLCLDKQKELLEKKVADAMYAIKMCDGLKDECDSLADLDVDKYLGEMEKDSGHYFKTWLNDYKSVMEYQHKKVFTFTPDRAIVDRYDFANALYDYGRSVGKEIEITKEGMYPEFIMDGEE
;
A
#
# COMPACT_ATOMS: atom_id res chain seq x y z
N MET A 1 -0.52 -12.73 -28.37
CA MET A 1 0.83 -12.13 -28.18
C MET A 1 1.40 -12.57 -26.86
N ASN A 2 2.74 -12.64 -26.74
CA ASN A 2 3.41 -12.94 -25.46
C ASN A 2 3.62 -11.66 -24.63
N ILE A 3 3.96 -11.82 -23.35
CA ILE A 3 4.09 -10.70 -22.39
C ILE A 3 5.17 -9.67 -22.81
N LYS A 4 6.23 -10.09 -23.48
CA LYS A 4 7.31 -9.18 -23.95
C LYS A 4 6.87 -8.31 -25.11
N GLU A 5 6.05 -8.85 -26.00
CA GLU A 5 5.42 -8.08 -27.08
C GLU A 5 4.43 -7.05 -26.51
N VAL A 6 3.62 -7.46 -25.53
CA VAL A 6 2.68 -6.56 -24.82
C VAL A 6 3.42 -5.45 -24.09
N GLU A 7 4.51 -5.77 -23.38
CA GLU A 7 5.38 -4.78 -22.72
C GLU A 7 5.89 -3.74 -23.73
N LYS A 8 6.36 -4.19 -24.91
CA LYS A 8 6.85 -3.30 -25.96
C LYS A 8 5.75 -2.39 -26.53
N ILE A 9 4.53 -2.93 -26.72
CA ILE A 9 3.40 -2.20 -27.31
C ILE A 9 2.78 -1.21 -26.32
N THR A 10 2.64 -1.59 -25.05
CA THR A 10 1.96 -0.79 -24.02
C THR A 10 2.90 0.12 -23.24
N GLY A 11 4.20 -0.22 -23.22
CA GLY A 11 5.19 0.42 -22.33
C GLY A 11 4.90 0.17 -20.84
N ILE A 12 4.19 -0.91 -20.52
CA ILE A 12 3.96 -1.36 -19.14
C ILE A 12 4.90 -2.52 -18.90
N SER A 13 5.65 -2.50 -17.79
CA SER A 13 6.59 -3.59 -17.47
C SER A 13 5.87 -4.93 -17.32
N SER A 14 6.54 -6.03 -17.68
CA SER A 14 6.00 -7.38 -17.50
C SER A 14 5.58 -7.66 -16.05
N GLN A 15 6.26 -7.03 -15.07
CA GLN A 15 5.90 -7.12 -13.66
C GLN A 15 4.55 -6.47 -13.37
N ASN A 16 4.32 -5.26 -13.88
CA ASN A 16 3.05 -4.55 -13.72
C ASN A 16 1.91 -5.24 -14.47
N ILE A 17 2.17 -5.83 -15.66
CA ILE A 17 1.17 -6.62 -16.38
C ILE A 17 0.70 -7.81 -15.54
N ARG A 18 1.64 -8.54 -14.91
CA ARG A 18 1.32 -9.66 -13.99
C ARG A 18 0.59 -9.19 -12.73
N PHE A 19 0.95 -8.02 -12.21
CA PHE A 19 0.23 -7.41 -11.10
C PHE A 19 -1.22 -7.11 -11.47
N TYR A 20 -1.48 -6.50 -12.63
CA TYR A 20 -2.85 -6.22 -13.11
C TYR A 20 -3.65 -7.50 -13.38
N GLU A 21 -3.01 -8.58 -13.83
CA GLU A 21 -3.62 -9.91 -13.92
C GLU A 21 -4.01 -10.43 -12.53
N LYS A 22 -3.10 -10.33 -11.56
CA LYS A 22 -3.37 -10.75 -10.16
C LYS A 22 -4.52 -9.96 -9.54
N GLU A 23 -4.59 -8.66 -9.79
CA GLU A 23 -5.68 -7.79 -9.35
C GLU A 23 -6.99 -8.03 -10.11
N GLY A 24 -6.96 -8.85 -11.17
CA GLY A 24 -8.14 -9.19 -11.96
C GLY A 24 -8.59 -8.11 -12.93
N LEU A 25 -7.72 -7.14 -13.25
CA LEU A 25 -7.98 -6.11 -14.27
C LEU A 25 -7.91 -6.68 -15.68
N ILE A 26 -7.10 -7.70 -15.91
CA ILE A 26 -7.00 -8.45 -17.17
C ILE A 26 -7.03 -9.94 -16.89
N LYS A 27 -7.49 -10.72 -17.88
CA LYS A 27 -7.54 -12.20 -17.81
C LYS A 27 -7.04 -12.79 -19.12
N PRO A 28 -5.70 -12.83 -19.34
CA PRO A 28 -5.14 -13.37 -20.56
C PRO A 28 -5.47 -14.85 -20.70
N ASN A 29 -5.69 -15.30 -21.92
CA ASN A 29 -5.85 -16.72 -22.22
C ASN A 29 -4.54 -17.47 -21.98
N ARG A 30 -4.64 -18.79 -21.88
CA ARG A 30 -3.49 -19.68 -21.83
C ARG A 30 -3.47 -20.53 -23.09
N ASP A 31 -2.28 -20.72 -23.63
CA ASP A 31 -2.03 -21.64 -24.75
C ASP A 31 -2.23 -23.08 -24.26
N ASP A 32 -3.12 -23.81 -24.91
CA ASP A 32 -3.50 -25.17 -24.52
C ASP A 32 -2.34 -26.17 -24.64
N SER A 33 -1.34 -25.86 -25.48
CA SER A 33 -0.19 -26.76 -25.73
C SER A 33 0.92 -26.65 -24.70
N ASN A 34 1.12 -25.45 -24.12
CA ASN A 34 2.29 -25.17 -23.27
C ASN A 34 1.96 -24.36 -22.00
N GLY A 35 0.69 -23.96 -21.80
CA GLY A 35 0.23 -23.23 -20.62
C GLY A 35 0.70 -21.77 -20.50
N TYR A 36 1.42 -21.26 -21.52
CA TYR A 36 1.89 -19.87 -21.51
C TYR A 36 0.73 -18.87 -21.72
N ARG A 37 0.91 -17.66 -21.15
CA ARG A 37 -0.05 -16.58 -21.29
C ARG A 37 -0.08 -16.06 -22.72
N VAL A 38 -1.28 -15.91 -23.28
CA VAL A 38 -1.53 -15.35 -24.61
C VAL A 38 -2.46 -14.15 -24.45
N TYR A 39 -1.95 -12.98 -24.78
CA TYR A 39 -2.67 -11.71 -24.69
C TYR A 39 -3.35 -11.39 -26.02
N SER A 40 -4.62 -11.01 -25.94
CA SER A 40 -5.43 -10.57 -27.08
C SER A 40 -5.21 -9.07 -27.36
N GLU A 41 -5.75 -8.57 -28.47
CA GLU A 41 -5.79 -7.14 -28.73
C GLU A 41 -6.68 -6.38 -27.74
N ASP A 42 -7.72 -7.02 -27.24
CA ASP A 42 -8.59 -6.43 -26.22
C ASP A 42 -7.87 -6.31 -24.87
N ASP A 43 -7.03 -7.28 -24.50
CA ASP A 43 -6.14 -7.14 -23.32
C ASP A 43 -5.19 -5.95 -23.47
N ILE A 44 -4.67 -5.69 -24.68
CA ILE A 44 -3.80 -4.54 -24.95
C ILE A 44 -4.57 -3.23 -24.82
N LYS A 45 -5.78 -3.14 -25.36
CA LYS A 45 -6.63 -1.95 -25.22
C LYS A 45 -6.93 -1.68 -23.75
N LEU A 46 -7.27 -2.72 -23.02
CA LEU A 46 -7.56 -2.65 -21.59
C LEU A 46 -6.33 -2.20 -20.79
N LEU A 47 -5.16 -2.77 -21.05
CA LEU A 47 -3.90 -2.34 -20.43
C LEU A 47 -3.57 -0.87 -20.72
N LYS A 48 -3.79 -0.39 -21.96
CA LYS A 48 -3.61 1.02 -22.30
C LYS A 48 -4.58 1.93 -21.53
N MET A 49 -5.83 1.48 -21.36
CA MET A 49 -6.84 2.19 -20.55
C MET A 49 -6.43 2.25 -19.08
N VAL A 50 -6.01 1.12 -18.50
CA VAL A 50 -5.47 1.07 -17.14
C VAL A 50 -4.28 2.02 -16.99
N LYS A 51 -3.33 2.00 -17.93
CA LYS A 51 -2.18 2.91 -17.91
C LYS A 51 -2.61 4.38 -17.91
N MET A 52 -3.54 4.75 -18.79
CA MET A 52 -4.07 6.12 -18.87
C MET A 52 -4.68 6.56 -17.52
N LEU A 53 -5.52 5.73 -16.92
CA LEU A 53 -6.15 6.03 -15.62
C LEU A 53 -5.11 6.09 -14.48
N ARG A 54 -4.09 5.23 -14.50
CA ARG A 54 -2.96 5.31 -13.57
C ARG A 54 -2.12 6.57 -13.73
N MET A 55 -1.99 7.10 -14.95
CA MET A 55 -1.32 8.40 -15.18
C MET A 55 -2.10 9.58 -14.60
N LEU A 56 -3.40 9.41 -14.35
CA LEU A 56 -4.22 10.34 -13.56
C LEU A 56 -4.13 10.08 -12.04
N ASP A 57 -3.20 9.23 -11.61
CA ASP A 57 -3.01 8.82 -10.20
C ASP A 57 -4.23 8.08 -9.61
N MET A 58 -5.10 7.52 -10.45
CA MET A 58 -6.28 6.77 -10.00
C MET A 58 -5.87 5.46 -9.35
N PRO A 59 -6.37 5.11 -8.14
CA PRO A 59 -6.09 3.84 -7.48
C PRO A 59 -6.54 2.63 -8.30
N VAL A 60 -5.84 1.50 -8.16
CA VAL A 60 -6.16 0.26 -8.87
C VAL A 60 -7.57 -0.26 -8.54
N GLY A 61 -8.00 -0.08 -7.27
CA GLY A 61 -9.35 -0.42 -6.83
C GLY A 61 -10.44 0.35 -7.57
N ASP A 62 -10.27 1.66 -7.73
CA ASP A 62 -11.23 2.53 -8.43
C ASP A 62 -11.27 2.19 -9.94
N ILE A 63 -10.11 1.87 -10.52
CA ILE A 63 -10.04 1.39 -11.91
C ILE A 63 -10.81 0.07 -12.08
N LYS A 64 -10.66 -0.85 -11.13
CA LYS A 64 -11.37 -2.13 -11.16
C LYS A 64 -12.88 -1.95 -11.05
N GLU A 65 -13.34 -1.07 -10.17
CA GLU A 65 -14.76 -0.70 -10.05
C GLU A 65 -15.29 -0.11 -11.37
N LEU A 66 -14.54 0.82 -11.96
CA LEU A 66 -14.88 1.44 -13.23
C LEU A 66 -15.00 0.42 -14.38
N LEU A 67 -14.05 -0.51 -14.48
CA LEU A 67 -14.06 -1.58 -15.49
C LEU A 67 -15.19 -2.59 -15.28
N SER A 68 -15.72 -2.69 -14.06
CA SER A 68 -16.86 -3.53 -13.71
C SER A 68 -18.22 -2.88 -13.97
N GLY A 69 -18.24 -1.71 -14.63
CA GLY A 69 -19.47 -0.99 -14.98
C GLY A 69 -19.73 0.28 -14.16
N GLY A 70 -18.71 0.76 -13.44
CA GLY A 70 -18.78 2.01 -12.71
C GLY A 70 -18.99 3.24 -13.62
N ASN A 71 -19.46 4.34 -13.04
CA ASN A 71 -19.70 5.60 -13.75
C ASN A 71 -18.38 6.37 -13.92
N LEU A 72 -17.92 6.51 -15.17
CA LEU A 72 -16.66 7.19 -15.50
C LEU A 72 -16.66 8.67 -15.05
N SER A 73 -17.75 9.41 -15.25
CA SER A 73 -17.82 10.83 -14.88
C SER A 73 -17.66 10.97 -13.37
N LEU A 74 -18.41 10.20 -12.60
CA LEU A 74 -18.35 10.23 -11.14
C LEU A 74 -16.95 9.87 -10.60
N CYS A 75 -16.31 8.85 -11.20
CA CYS A 75 -14.94 8.46 -10.85
C CYS A 75 -13.93 9.57 -11.15
N LEU A 76 -14.06 10.24 -12.30
CA LEU A 76 -13.17 11.34 -12.68
C LEU A 76 -13.39 12.58 -11.81
N ASP A 77 -14.65 12.91 -11.46
CA ASP A 77 -14.94 14.01 -10.55
C ASP A 77 -14.33 13.79 -9.18
N LYS A 78 -14.49 12.59 -8.63
CA LYS A 78 -13.86 12.17 -7.36
C LYS A 78 -12.32 12.26 -7.43
N GLN A 79 -11.73 11.76 -8.52
CA GLN A 79 -10.27 11.82 -8.69
C GLN A 79 -9.77 13.26 -8.82
N LYS A 80 -10.51 14.11 -9.54
CA LYS A 80 -10.21 15.54 -9.64
C LYS A 80 -10.21 16.22 -8.29
N GLU A 81 -11.23 15.98 -7.46
CA GLU A 81 -11.33 16.54 -6.10
C GLU A 81 -10.14 16.11 -5.23
N LEU A 82 -9.73 14.83 -5.31
CA LEU A 82 -8.55 14.32 -4.62
C LEU A 82 -7.25 14.99 -5.08
N LEU A 83 -7.12 15.26 -6.38
CA LEU A 83 -5.95 15.96 -6.93
C LEU A 83 -5.94 17.45 -6.54
N GLU A 84 -7.08 18.13 -6.60
CA GLU A 84 -7.21 19.53 -6.16
C GLU A 84 -6.82 19.68 -4.68
N LYS A 85 -7.21 18.71 -3.85
CA LYS A 85 -6.79 18.66 -2.45
C LYS A 85 -5.28 18.47 -2.31
N LYS A 86 -4.67 17.54 -3.04
CA LYS A 86 -3.20 17.35 -3.05
C LYS A 86 -2.47 18.64 -3.45
N VAL A 87 -3.02 19.39 -4.41
CA VAL A 87 -2.46 20.69 -4.84
C VAL A 87 -2.54 21.70 -3.70
N ALA A 88 -3.69 21.82 -3.03
CA ALA A 88 -3.84 22.73 -1.89
C ALA A 88 -2.86 22.37 -0.75
N ASP A 89 -2.74 21.10 -0.42
CA ASP A 89 -1.79 20.60 0.60
C ASP A 89 -0.34 20.92 0.22
N ALA A 90 0.04 20.71 -1.04
CA ALA A 90 1.38 21.04 -1.53
C ALA A 90 1.66 22.54 -1.50
N MET A 91 0.69 23.39 -1.89
CA MET A 91 0.83 24.84 -1.81
C MET A 91 0.99 25.34 -0.38
N TYR A 92 0.26 24.74 0.56
CA TYR A 92 0.43 25.03 1.98
C TYR A 92 1.85 24.69 2.47
N ALA A 93 2.33 23.47 2.13
CA ALA A 93 3.67 23.04 2.51
C ALA A 93 4.77 23.97 1.93
N ILE A 94 4.62 24.42 0.68
CA ILE A 94 5.53 25.37 0.05
C ILE A 94 5.53 26.69 0.83
N LYS A 95 4.36 27.24 1.16
CA LYS A 95 4.22 28.47 1.97
C LYS A 95 4.94 28.34 3.32
N MET A 96 4.82 27.17 3.98
CA MET A 96 5.50 26.92 5.26
C MET A 96 7.01 26.85 5.07
N CYS A 97 7.50 26.23 3.99
CA CYS A 97 8.94 26.20 3.67
C CYS A 97 9.50 27.61 3.44
N ASP A 98 8.76 28.45 2.73
CA ASP A 98 9.17 29.84 2.49
C ASP A 98 9.23 30.62 3.82
N GLY A 99 8.24 30.52 4.67
CA GLY A 99 8.23 31.15 5.98
C GLY A 99 9.38 30.70 6.89
N LEU A 100 9.64 29.40 6.92
CA LEU A 100 10.78 28.86 7.68
C LEU A 100 12.12 29.39 7.17
N LYS A 101 12.30 29.46 5.85
CA LYS A 101 13.50 29.97 5.21
C LYS A 101 13.75 31.45 5.50
N ASP A 102 12.66 32.24 5.57
CA ASP A 102 12.77 33.68 5.82
C ASP A 102 13.06 34.02 7.30
N GLU A 103 12.64 33.16 8.23
CA GLU A 103 12.75 33.41 9.68
C GLU A 103 13.95 32.70 10.33
N CYS A 104 14.48 31.61 9.74
CA CYS A 104 15.48 30.77 10.39
C CYS A 104 16.64 30.43 9.46
N ASP A 105 17.87 30.78 9.85
CA ASP A 105 19.10 30.40 9.16
C ASP A 105 19.59 29.01 9.61
N SER A 106 19.19 28.53 10.79
CA SER A 106 19.58 27.23 11.32
C SER A 106 18.45 26.56 12.10
N LEU A 107 18.51 25.23 12.21
CA LEU A 107 17.56 24.46 13.02
C LEU A 107 17.61 24.80 14.52
N ALA A 108 18.73 25.37 14.99
CA ALA A 108 18.89 25.78 16.38
C ALA A 108 18.06 27.01 16.74
N ASP A 109 17.74 27.82 15.75
CA ASP A 109 16.96 29.06 15.89
C ASP A 109 15.45 28.86 15.66
N LEU A 110 15.06 27.62 15.30
CA LEU A 110 13.70 27.30 14.95
C LEU A 110 12.79 27.20 16.19
N ASP A 111 11.75 28.03 16.26
CA ASP A 111 10.66 27.89 17.21
C ASP A 111 9.68 26.81 16.73
N VAL A 112 9.98 25.57 17.09
CA VAL A 112 9.23 24.37 16.67
C VAL A 112 7.78 24.44 17.14
N ASP A 113 7.53 24.92 18.36
CA ASP A 113 6.18 24.95 18.96
C ASP A 113 5.29 25.98 18.23
N LYS A 114 5.87 27.13 17.85
CA LYS A 114 5.17 28.14 17.03
C LYS A 114 4.72 27.53 15.71
N TYR A 115 5.64 26.93 14.96
CA TYR A 115 5.33 26.36 13.63
C TYR A 115 4.40 25.16 13.69
N LEU A 116 4.57 24.28 14.68
CA LEU A 116 3.62 23.18 14.90
C LEU A 116 2.21 23.73 15.21
N GLY A 117 2.10 24.75 16.07
CA GLY A 117 0.81 25.36 16.39
C GLY A 117 0.14 26.05 15.20
N GLU A 118 0.90 26.63 14.27
CA GLU A 118 0.38 27.17 13.01
C GLU A 118 -0.05 26.06 12.05
N MET A 119 0.78 25.02 11.89
CA MET A 119 0.46 23.85 11.07
C MET A 119 -0.79 23.12 11.56
N GLU A 120 -0.99 22.97 12.86
CA GLU A 120 -2.17 22.33 13.45
C GLU A 120 -3.46 23.15 13.25
N LYS A 121 -3.38 24.46 13.23
CA LYS A 121 -4.55 25.35 13.03
C LYS A 121 -5.01 25.40 11.58
N ASP A 122 -4.05 25.48 10.64
CA ASP A 122 -4.33 25.65 9.21
C ASP A 122 -4.41 24.33 8.44
N SER A 123 -3.77 23.27 8.96
CA SER A 123 -3.73 21.96 8.29
C SER A 123 -5.03 21.18 8.48
N GLY A 124 -6.06 21.54 7.77
CA GLY A 124 -7.30 20.74 7.80
C GLY A 124 -7.07 19.27 7.39
N HIS A 125 -5.98 18.91 6.74
CA HIS A 125 -5.85 17.57 6.20
C HIS A 125 -4.44 16.97 6.04
N TYR A 126 -3.44 17.70 5.61
CA TYR A 126 -2.11 17.14 5.31
C TYR A 126 -1.45 16.56 6.57
N PHE A 127 -1.47 17.33 7.65
CA PHE A 127 -0.92 16.91 8.92
C PHE A 127 -1.70 15.74 9.55
N LYS A 128 -3.04 15.74 9.41
CA LYS A 128 -3.87 14.60 9.86
C LYS A 128 -3.61 13.33 9.06
N THR A 129 -3.38 13.45 7.77
CA THR A 129 -3.02 12.29 6.91
C THR A 129 -1.65 11.77 7.30
N TRP A 130 -0.65 12.64 7.48
CA TRP A 130 0.69 12.24 7.93
C TRP A 130 0.68 11.66 9.35
N LEU A 131 -0.06 12.26 10.29
CA LEU A 131 -0.25 11.71 11.63
C LEU A 131 -1.00 10.37 11.63
N ASN A 132 -1.98 10.20 10.76
CA ASN A 132 -2.68 8.93 10.61
C ASN A 132 -1.78 7.88 9.96
N ASP A 133 -1.00 8.25 8.94
CA ASP A 133 0.01 7.37 8.34
C ASP A 133 1.10 7.03 9.36
N TYR A 134 1.57 8.01 10.14
CA TYR A 134 2.52 7.77 11.22
C TYR A 134 1.91 6.90 12.34
N LYS A 135 0.67 7.16 12.74
CA LYS A 135 -0.05 6.31 13.71
C LYS A 135 -0.26 4.90 13.18
N SER A 136 -0.67 4.75 11.91
CA SER A 136 -0.84 3.43 11.30
C SER A 136 0.49 2.69 11.15
N VAL A 137 1.60 3.40 10.84
CA VAL A 137 2.95 2.82 10.84
C VAL A 137 3.40 2.48 12.26
N MET A 138 3.13 3.34 13.24
CA MET A 138 3.42 3.07 14.66
C MET A 138 2.53 1.96 15.23
N GLU A 139 1.25 1.92 14.87
CA GLU A 139 0.35 0.82 15.22
C GLU A 139 0.75 -0.48 14.53
N TYR A 140 1.24 -0.43 13.29
CA TYR A 140 1.82 -1.58 12.61
C TYR A 140 3.17 -2.00 13.23
N GLN A 141 4.01 -1.08 13.68
CA GLN A 141 5.24 -1.36 14.41
C GLN A 141 4.97 -1.76 15.87
N HIS A 142 3.89 -1.29 16.48
CA HIS A 142 3.37 -1.74 17.77
C HIS A 142 2.46 -2.98 17.67
N LYS A 143 2.16 -3.48 16.49
CA LYS A 143 1.79 -4.88 16.30
C LYS A 143 3.02 -5.68 16.71
N LYS A 144 3.13 -5.78 17.97
CA LYS A 144 4.01 -6.48 18.90
C LYS A 144 4.98 -7.44 18.19
N VAL A 145 6.08 -6.88 17.68
CA VAL A 145 7.26 -7.72 17.45
C VAL A 145 7.75 -8.11 18.85
N PHE A 146 7.40 -9.30 19.31
CA PHE A 146 8.03 -9.86 20.47
C PHE A 146 9.07 -10.87 20.03
N THR A 147 10.15 -10.96 20.79
CA THR A 147 11.17 -11.97 20.60
C THR A 147 11.10 -12.93 21.78
N PHE A 148 11.08 -14.21 21.50
CA PHE A 148 11.22 -15.24 22.51
C PHE A 148 12.33 -16.20 22.10
N THR A 149 12.96 -16.84 23.07
CA THR A 149 13.96 -17.87 22.83
C THR A 149 13.28 -19.22 23.02
N PRO A 150 13.12 -20.03 21.98
CA PRO A 150 12.55 -21.36 22.13
C PRO A 150 13.49 -22.29 22.91
N ASP A 151 12.93 -23.20 23.69
CA ASP A 151 13.71 -24.18 24.48
C ASP A 151 14.42 -25.24 23.62
N ARG A 152 14.05 -25.33 22.35
CA ARG A 152 14.63 -26.27 21.37
C ARG A 152 14.88 -25.59 20.02
N ALA A 153 15.77 -26.15 19.23
CA ALA A 153 16.04 -25.66 17.88
C ALA A 153 14.80 -25.80 16.98
N ILE A 154 14.50 -24.75 16.23
CA ILE A 154 13.46 -24.73 15.21
C ILE A 154 14.07 -25.20 13.91
N VAL A 155 13.67 -26.38 13.42
CA VAL A 155 14.16 -26.99 12.19
C VAL A 155 13.11 -26.91 11.08
N ASP A 156 11.82 -26.96 11.46
CA ASP A 156 10.70 -26.91 10.52
C ASP A 156 9.53 -26.05 11.02
N ARG A 157 8.49 -25.95 10.20
CA ARG A 157 7.28 -25.17 10.50
C ARG A 157 6.51 -25.69 11.73
N TYR A 158 6.58 -26.98 12.01
CA TYR A 158 5.88 -27.58 13.15
C TYR A 158 6.60 -27.29 14.45
N ASP A 159 7.94 -27.27 14.42
CA ASP A 159 8.75 -26.83 15.57
C ASP A 159 8.46 -25.38 15.92
N PHE A 160 8.29 -24.52 14.90
CA PHE A 160 7.94 -23.10 15.10
C PHE A 160 6.54 -22.93 15.71
N ALA A 161 5.54 -23.64 15.17
CA ALA A 161 4.19 -23.63 15.70
C ALA A 161 4.14 -24.09 17.16
N ASN A 162 4.82 -25.19 17.47
CA ASN A 162 4.90 -25.71 18.83
C ASN A 162 5.59 -24.73 19.79
N ALA A 163 6.66 -24.07 19.34
CA ALA A 163 7.37 -23.07 20.13
C ALA A 163 6.48 -21.84 20.44
N LEU A 164 5.63 -21.43 19.48
CA LEU A 164 4.64 -20.36 19.70
C LEU A 164 3.59 -20.78 20.74
N TYR A 165 3.03 -21.98 20.64
CA TYR A 165 2.07 -22.49 21.63
C TYR A 165 2.70 -22.64 23.03
N ASP A 166 3.96 -23.10 23.11
CA ASP A 166 4.70 -23.21 24.38
C ASP A 166 4.94 -21.84 24.99
N TYR A 167 5.30 -20.85 24.14
CA TYR A 167 5.43 -19.47 24.58
C TYR A 167 4.09 -18.91 25.09
N GLY A 168 2.99 -19.05 24.33
CA GLY A 168 1.66 -18.61 24.75
C GLY A 168 1.29 -19.16 26.14
N ARG A 169 1.49 -20.46 26.33
CA ARG A 169 1.29 -21.12 27.65
C ARG A 169 2.15 -20.54 28.76
N SER A 170 3.40 -20.21 28.45
CA SER A 170 4.34 -19.65 29.45
C SER A 170 3.95 -18.25 29.93
N VAL A 171 3.32 -17.46 29.07
CA VAL A 171 2.86 -16.09 29.36
C VAL A 171 1.36 -16.01 29.69
N GLY A 172 0.67 -17.14 29.73
CA GLY A 172 -0.76 -17.23 30.05
C GLY A 172 -1.68 -16.67 28.97
N LYS A 173 -1.28 -16.78 27.70
CA LYS A 173 -1.98 -16.27 26.53
C LYS A 173 -2.38 -17.37 25.58
N GLU A 174 -3.55 -17.22 24.95
CA GLU A 174 -4.02 -18.13 23.92
C GLU A 174 -3.47 -17.70 22.55
N ILE A 175 -2.88 -18.65 21.82
CA ILE A 175 -2.35 -18.43 20.48
C ILE A 175 -3.14 -19.26 19.48
N GLU A 176 -3.65 -18.61 18.45
CA GLU A 176 -4.28 -19.23 17.29
C GLU A 176 -3.44 -18.94 16.04
N ILE A 177 -2.91 -19.99 15.39
CA ILE A 177 -2.13 -19.84 14.15
C ILE A 177 -3.12 -19.77 12.98
N THR A 178 -3.20 -18.59 12.33
CA THR A 178 -4.08 -18.33 11.18
C THR A 178 -3.45 -18.74 9.86
N LYS A 179 -2.11 -18.81 9.82
CA LYS A 179 -1.36 -19.25 8.65
C LYS A 179 -0.10 -19.99 9.05
N GLU A 180 0.03 -21.25 8.62
CA GLU A 180 1.22 -22.06 8.86
C GLU A 180 2.37 -21.69 7.92
N GLY A 181 3.61 -21.78 8.41
CA GLY A 181 4.82 -21.56 7.61
C GLY A 181 6.05 -21.34 8.47
N MET A 182 7.19 -21.04 7.83
CA MET A 182 8.41 -20.59 8.51
C MET A 182 8.26 -19.14 9.03
N TYR A 183 7.23 -18.43 8.59
CA TYR A 183 6.80 -17.12 9.06
C TYR A 183 5.29 -17.19 9.26
N PRO A 184 4.81 -17.80 10.36
CA PRO A 184 3.39 -17.96 10.58
C PRO A 184 2.72 -16.63 10.93
N GLU A 185 1.46 -16.51 10.53
CA GLU A 185 0.57 -15.47 11.03
C GLU A 185 -0.25 -16.07 12.18
N PHE A 186 -0.42 -15.33 13.26
CA PHE A 186 -1.11 -15.84 14.44
C PHE A 186 -1.80 -14.70 15.22
N ILE A 187 -2.82 -15.08 15.97
CA ILE A 187 -3.57 -14.20 16.86
C ILE A 187 -3.21 -14.59 18.30
N MET A 188 -2.99 -13.61 19.15
CA MET A 188 -2.73 -13.84 20.57
C MET A 188 -3.77 -13.08 21.40
N ASP A 189 -4.59 -13.80 22.20
CA ASP A 189 -5.72 -13.26 22.96
C ASP A 189 -6.75 -12.51 22.11
N GLY A 190 -6.97 -12.92 20.84
CA GLY A 190 -7.90 -12.27 19.91
C GLY A 190 -7.40 -10.97 19.28
N GLU A 191 -6.13 -10.61 19.47
CA GLU A 191 -5.44 -9.50 18.78
C GLU A 191 -4.48 -10.06 17.72
N GLU A 192 -4.68 -9.65 16.43
CA GLU A 192 -3.77 -9.98 15.31
C GLU A 192 -2.39 -9.33 15.46
#